data_411a7cefc8a25b2af019082c949aa2f1
#
_entry.id   411a7cefc8a25b2af019082c949aa2f1
#
_cell.length_a   1.000
_cell.length_b   1.000
_cell.length_c   1.000
_cell.angle_alpha   90.00
_cell.angle_beta   90.00
_cell.angle_gamma   90.00
#
_symmetry.space_group_name_H-M   'P 1'
#
loop_
_entity.id
_entity.type
_entity.pdbx_description
1 polymer ?
#
loop_
_entity_poly.entity_id
_entity_poly.type
_entity_poly.pdbx_seq_one_letter_code
_entity_poly.pdbx_strand_id
1 'polypeptide(L)'
;MAEPVRVRDLLARLPGVADCLAEARLLAAWPEVAGPASVRTRAQEIEDGVLHVAVESSGWLHRLTLEEPALLARCRTLAPRVALRGIRFHLASLAPPLNAVGERHD
;
A
#
# COMPACT_ATOMS: atom_id res chain seq x y z
N MET A 1 -26.19 20.06 25.24
CA MET A 1 -25.00 20.48 24.51
C MET A 1 -24.57 19.39 23.55
N ALA A 2 -24.30 19.77 22.35
CA ALA A 2 -23.88 18.79 21.37
C ALA A 2 -22.46 18.35 21.65
N GLU A 3 -22.20 17.07 21.46
CA GLU A 3 -20.86 16.59 21.58
C GLU A 3 -20.00 17.11 20.45
N PRO A 4 -18.72 17.38 20.71
CA PRO A 4 -17.84 17.80 19.65
C PRO A 4 -17.71 16.66 18.63
N VAL A 5 -17.85 17.02 17.37
CA VAL A 5 -17.71 16.05 16.30
C VAL A 5 -16.24 15.96 15.98
N ARG A 6 -15.73 14.73 15.95
CA ARG A 6 -14.33 14.53 15.61
C ARG A 6 -14.10 14.81 14.16
N VAL A 7 -12.96 15.41 13.86
CA VAL A 7 -12.61 15.71 12.48
C VAL A 7 -12.65 14.46 11.62
N ARG A 8 -12.17 13.33 12.13
CA ARG A 8 -12.18 12.10 11.38
C ARG A 8 -13.60 11.64 11.04
N ASP A 9 -14.57 11.90 11.94
CA ASP A 9 -15.95 11.52 11.66
C ASP A 9 -16.55 12.40 10.57
N LEU A 10 -16.21 13.68 10.57
CA LEU A 10 -16.65 14.60 9.52
C LEU A 10 -16.05 14.22 8.18
N LEU A 11 -14.75 13.90 8.18
CA LEU A 11 -14.07 13.50 6.94
C LEU A 11 -14.66 12.23 6.37
N ALA A 12 -15.04 11.29 7.24
CA ALA A 12 -15.60 10.03 6.79
C ALA A 12 -16.96 10.19 6.11
N ARG A 13 -17.60 11.33 6.30
CA ARG A 13 -18.90 11.60 5.68
C ARG A 13 -18.77 12.26 4.33
N LEU A 14 -17.58 12.76 4.00
CA LEU A 14 -17.37 13.42 2.73
C LEU A 14 -17.25 12.39 1.61
N PRO A 15 -17.74 12.73 0.41
CA PRO A 15 -17.63 11.82 -0.72
C PRO A 15 -16.16 11.45 -0.98
N GLY A 16 -15.88 10.17 -1.10
CA GLY A 16 -14.56 9.69 -1.43
C GLY A 16 -13.61 9.55 -0.26
N VAL A 17 -13.91 10.15 0.89
CA VAL A 17 -12.98 10.08 2.03
C VAL A 17 -12.95 8.68 2.64
N ALA A 18 -14.11 8.03 2.73
CA ALA A 18 -14.15 6.67 3.26
C ALA A 18 -13.32 5.72 2.41
N ASP A 19 -13.34 5.91 1.09
CA ASP A 19 -12.54 5.08 0.21
C ASP A 19 -11.06 5.36 0.37
N CYS A 20 -10.68 6.62 0.55
CA CYS A 20 -9.28 6.98 0.79
C CYS A 20 -8.77 6.37 2.09
N LEU A 21 -9.60 6.37 3.13
CA LEU A 21 -9.20 5.76 4.40
C LEU A 21 -9.05 4.25 4.27
N ALA A 22 -9.95 3.62 3.51
CA ALA A 22 -9.85 2.19 3.28
C ALA A 22 -8.58 1.84 2.51
N GLU A 23 -8.23 2.65 1.51
CA GLU A 23 -7.00 2.46 0.75
C GLU A 23 -5.78 2.63 1.64
N ALA A 24 -5.78 3.67 2.50
CA ALA A 24 -4.66 3.90 3.40
C ALA A 24 -4.47 2.74 4.36
N ARG A 25 -5.55 2.15 4.84
CA ARG A 25 -5.48 1.00 5.73
C ARG A 25 -4.91 -0.22 5.02
N LEU A 26 -5.30 -0.40 3.76
CA LEU A 26 -4.77 -1.51 2.98
C LEU A 26 -3.28 -1.34 2.75
N LEU A 27 -2.84 -0.12 2.42
CA LEU A 27 -1.41 0.13 2.25
C LEU A 27 -0.65 -0.18 3.54
N ALA A 28 -1.21 0.21 4.69
CA ALA A 28 -0.58 -0.05 5.98
C ALA A 28 -0.58 -1.52 6.33
N ALA A 29 -1.54 -2.28 5.81
CA ALA A 29 -1.65 -3.71 6.10
C ALA A 29 -0.88 -4.58 5.11
N TRP A 30 -0.24 -3.98 4.12
CA TRP A 30 0.52 -4.73 3.13
C TRP A 30 1.50 -5.75 3.74
N PRO A 31 2.23 -5.43 4.83
CA PRO A 31 3.14 -6.43 5.41
C PRO A 31 2.45 -7.73 5.82
N GLU A 32 1.20 -7.66 6.24
CA GLU A 32 0.44 -8.86 6.58
C GLU A 32 0.10 -9.67 5.34
N VAL A 33 -0.21 -9.00 4.25
CA VAL A 33 -0.54 -9.65 2.99
C VAL A 33 0.70 -10.29 2.39
N ALA A 34 1.80 -9.55 2.38
CA ALA A 34 3.03 -9.99 1.73
C ALA A 34 3.77 -11.07 2.51
N GLY A 35 3.60 -11.10 3.84
CA GLY A 35 4.31 -12.06 4.65
C GLY A 35 5.82 -11.88 4.57
N PRO A 36 6.58 -12.95 4.27
CA PRO A 36 8.04 -12.85 4.22
C PRO A 36 8.57 -11.83 3.22
N ALA A 37 7.80 -11.55 2.17
CA ALA A 37 8.24 -10.58 1.17
C ALA A 37 8.13 -9.15 1.66
N SER A 38 7.50 -8.93 2.81
CA SER A 38 7.27 -7.57 3.31
C SER A 38 8.56 -6.80 3.53
N VAL A 39 9.65 -7.48 3.88
CA VAL A 39 10.94 -6.80 4.13
C VAL A 39 11.59 -6.31 2.85
N ARG A 40 11.15 -6.83 1.70
CA ARG A 40 11.73 -6.46 0.40
C ARG A 40 10.75 -5.71 -0.48
N THR A 41 9.59 -5.32 0.08
CA THR A 41 8.56 -4.67 -0.69
C THR A 41 7.95 -3.53 0.09
N ARG A 42 7.32 -2.61 -0.64
CA ARG A 42 6.59 -1.51 -0.02
C ARG A 42 5.39 -1.17 -0.90
N ALA A 43 4.21 -1.23 -0.31
CA ALA A 43 3.00 -0.77 -0.98
C ALA A 43 3.05 0.75 -1.00
N GLN A 44 2.92 1.34 -2.18
CA GLN A 44 3.10 2.77 -2.35
C GLN A 44 1.80 3.53 -2.50
N GLU A 45 0.94 3.06 -3.37
CA GLU A 45 -0.30 3.77 -3.64
C GLU A 45 -1.28 2.85 -4.35
N ILE A 46 -2.52 3.29 -4.37
CA ILE A 46 -3.56 2.63 -5.15
C ILE A 46 -4.07 3.67 -6.14
N GLU A 47 -4.01 3.32 -7.41
CA GLU A 47 -4.44 4.22 -8.47
C GLU A 47 -5.29 3.44 -9.46
N ASP A 48 -6.50 3.94 -9.71
CA ASP A 48 -7.44 3.30 -10.63
C ASP A 48 -7.68 1.82 -10.30
N GLY A 49 -7.74 1.51 -9.01
CA GLY A 49 -7.99 0.14 -8.58
C GLY A 49 -6.78 -0.77 -8.65
N VAL A 50 -5.59 -0.22 -8.91
CA VAL A 50 -4.36 -0.99 -8.98
C VAL A 50 -3.46 -0.62 -7.82
N LEU A 51 -3.05 -1.63 -7.06
CA LEU A 51 -2.11 -1.44 -5.96
C LEU A 51 -0.69 -1.48 -6.53
N HIS A 52 0.05 -0.41 -6.31
CA HIS A 52 1.44 -0.31 -6.79
C HIS A 52 2.39 -0.66 -5.68
N VAL A 53 3.23 -1.65 -5.90
CA VAL A 53 4.16 -2.16 -4.90
C VAL A 53 5.58 -2.09 -5.44
N ALA A 54 6.44 -1.43 -4.71
CA ALA A 54 7.87 -1.39 -5.03
C ALA A 54 8.53 -2.64 -4.50
N VAL A 55 9.39 -3.24 -5.29
CA VAL A 55 10.09 -4.47 -4.94
C VAL A 55 11.59 -4.25 -5.07
N GLU A 56 12.34 -4.63 -4.06
CA GLU A 56 13.76 -4.33 -4.00
C GLU A 56 14.63 -5.22 -4.87
N SER A 57 14.21 -6.43 -5.17
CA SER A 57 15.04 -7.34 -5.96
C SER A 57 14.26 -7.95 -7.11
N SER A 58 14.97 -8.28 -8.18
CA SER A 58 14.34 -8.88 -9.35
C SER A 58 13.83 -10.28 -9.07
N GLY A 59 14.48 -11.01 -8.17
CA GLY A 59 14.00 -12.34 -7.78
C GLY A 59 12.64 -12.27 -7.12
N TRP A 60 12.49 -11.36 -6.17
CA TRP A 60 11.20 -11.15 -5.52
C TRP A 60 10.17 -10.60 -6.48
N LEU A 61 10.59 -9.73 -7.40
CA LEU A 61 9.69 -9.18 -8.40
C LEU A 61 9.07 -10.30 -9.23
N HIS A 62 9.90 -11.20 -9.71
CA HIS A 62 9.43 -12.32 -10.51
C HIS A 62 8.49 -13.21 -9.71
N ARG A 63 8.87 -13.56 -8.50
CA ARG A 63 8.07 -14.43 -7.65
C ARG A 63 6.72 -13.82 -7.32
N LEU A 64 6.72 -12.54 -6.93
CA LEU A 64 5.47 -11.86 -6.56
C LEU A 64 4.55 -11.68 -7.74
N THR A 65 5.11 -11.45 -8.92
CA THR A 65 4.30 -11.34 -10.12
C THR A 65 3.54 -12.64 -10.37
N LEU A 66 4.19 -13.77 -10.14
CA LEU A 66 3.55 -15.06 -10.28
C LEU A 66 2.48 -15.30 -9.21
N GLU A 67 2.65 -14.71 -8.03
CA GLU A 67 1.71 -14.87 -6.92
C GLU A 67 0.64 -13.80 -6.88
N GLU A 68 0.64 -12.91 -7.84
CA GLU A 68 -0.28 -11.77 -7.83
C GLU A 68 -1.74 -12.16 -7.61
N PRO A 69 -2.30 -13.19 -8.27
CA PRO A 69 -3.70 -13.53 -8.03
C PRO A 69 -4.00 -13.89 -6.57
N ALA A 70 -3.09 -14.60 -5.92
CA ALA A 70 -3.28 -14.99 -4.53
C ALA A 70 -3.18 -13.77 -3.61
N LEU A 71 -2.22 -12.90 -3.88
CA LEU A 71 -2.05 -11.68 -3.11
C LEU A 71 -3.24 -10.75 -3.28
N LEU A 72 -3.74 -10.64 -4.51
CA LEU A 72 -4.91 -9.82 -4.78
C LEU A 72 -6.13 -10.33 -4.01
N ALA A 73 -6.30 -11.66 -3.96
CA ALA A 73 -7.40 -12.24 -3.22
C ALA A 73 -7.30 -11.91 -1.73
N ARG A 74 -6.09 -11.96 -1.17
CA ARG A 74 -5.88 -11.60 0.24
C ARG A 74 -6.21 -10.13 0.49
N CYS A 75 -5.80 -9.26 -0.43
CA CYS A 75 -6.10 -7.83 -0.31
C CYS A 75 -7.60 -7.60 -0.36
N ARG A 76 -8.30 -8.28 -1.24
CA ARG A 76 -9.76 -8.14 -1.35
C ARG A 76 -10.47 -8.61 -0.09
N THR A 77 -9.97 -9.67 0.51
CA THR A 77 -10.55 -10.18 1.75
C THR A 77 -10.31 -9.21 2.90
N LEU A 78 -9.11 -8.65 2.96
CA LEU A 78 -8.74 -7.73 4.03
C LEU A 78 -9.43 -6.38 3.90
N ALA A 79 -9.61 -5.90 2.68
CA ALA A 79 -10.17 -4.59 2.43
C ALA A 79 -11.25 -4.67 1.34
N PRO A 80 -12.43 -5.24 1.67
CA PRO A 80 -13.47 -5.41 0.66
C PRO A 80 -14.04 -4.10 0.14
N ARG A 81 -13.83 -3.00 0.84
CA ARG A 81 -14.31 -1.70 0.38
C ARG A 81 -13.42 -1.11 -0.72
N VAL A 82 -12.20 -1.58 -0.82
CA VAL A 82 -11.29 -1.13 -1.85
C VAL A 82 -11.52 -1.99 -3.09
N ALA A 83 -11.93 -1.35 -4.18
CA ALA A 83 -12.24 -2.09 -5.40
C ALA A 83 -10.96 -2.34 -6.17
N LEU A 84 -10.15 -3.26 -5.70
CA LEU A 84 -8.90 -3.61 -6.37
C LEU A 84 -9.14 -4.47 -7.60
N ARG A 85 -8.48 -4.09 -8.68
CA ARG A 85 -8.51 -4.84 -9.93
C ARG A 85 -7.24 -5.64 -10.12
N GLY A 86 -6.15 -5.22 -9.50
CA GLY A 86 -4.88 -5.91 -9.65
C GLY A 86 -3.81 -5.29 -8.80
N ILE A 87 -2.64 -5.91 -8.83
CA ILE A 87 -1.45 -5.43 -8.15
C ILE A 87 -0.35 -5.34 -9.20
N ARG A 88 0.35 -4.22 -9.21
CA ARG A 88 1.48 -4.03 -10.12
C ARG A 88 2.75 -3.91 -9.30
N PHE A 89 3.70 -4.78 -9.59
CA PHE A 89 4.99 -4.76 -8.93
C PHE A 89 6.02 -4.11 -9.84
N HIS A 90 6.90 -3.31 -9.25
CA HIS A 90 7.98 -2.71 -10.03
C HIS A 90 9.24 -2.67 -9.19
N LEU A 91 10.37 -2.75 -9.87
CA LEU A 91 11.66 -2.76 -9.20
C LEU A 91 12.02 -1.36 -8.76
N ALA A 92 12.39 -1.21 -7.48
CA ALA A 92 12.79 0.09 -6.95
C ALA A 92 13.60 -0.10 -5.69
N SER A 93 14.50 0.82 -5.43
CA SER A 93 15.25 0.79 -4.19
C SER A 93 14.35 1.26 -3.05
N LEU A 94 14.36 0.52 -1.96
CA LEU A 94 13.59 0.89 -0.78
C LEU A 94 14.46 1.56 0.28
N ALA A 95 15.74 1.68 0.02
CA ALA A 95 16.64 2.36 0.95
C ALA A 95 16.27 3.84 1.04
N PRO A 96 16.36 4.46 2.22
CA PRO A 96 16.11 5.89 2.31
C PRO A 96 17.09 6.65 1.43
N PRO A 97 16.67 7.76 0.87
CA PRO A 97 17.59 8.53 0.01
C PRO A 97 18.79 8.98 0.80
N LEU A 98 19.96 8.68 0.29
CA LEU A 98 21.19 9.08 0.96
C LEU A 98 21.39 10.56 0.94
N ASN A 99 20.82 11.16 -0.03
CA ASN A 99 20.87 12.60 -0.08
C ASN A 99 20.07 13.21 1.03
N ALA A 100 19.20 12.45 1.57
CA ALA A 100 18.54 12.86 2.77
C ALA A 100 19.53 12.84 3.88
N VAL A 101 20.67 12.29 3.59
CA VAL A 101 21.69 12.17 4.54
C VAL A 101 22.90 12.80 4.01
N GLY A 102 23.21 13.46 4.05
CA GLY A 102 24.25 13.85 3.52
C GLY A 102 25.10 13.42 2.64
N GLU A 103 24.63 13.23 2.58
CA GLU A 103 25.03 13.05 2.12
C GLU A 103 25.84 13.38 2.13
N ARG A 104 26.02 13.36 2.18
CA ARG A 104 26.66 13.22 2.19
C ARG A 104 27.53 13.18 2.10
N HIS A 105 27.56 13.18 1.97
CA HIS A 105 28.33 12.77 1.89
C HIS A 105 29.00 13.01 1.60
N ASP A 106 29.05 13.21 1.52
CA ASP A 106 29.66 13.11 1.28
C ASP A 106 30.08 13.25 1.35
#